data_4b9103543b4f25be405cd4ce7ec7e6a8
#
_entry.id   4b9103543b4f25be405cd4ce7ec7e6a8
#
_cell.length_a   1.000
_cell.length_b   1.000
_cell.length_c   1.000
_cell.angle_alpha   90.00
_cell.angle_beta   90.00
_cell.angle_gamma   90.00
#
_symmetry.space_group_name_H-M   'P 1'
#
loop_
_entity.id
_entity.type
_entity.pdbx_description
1 polymer ?
#
loop_
_entity_poly.entity_id
_entity_poly.type
_entity_poly.pdbx_seq_one_letter_code
_entity_poly.pdbx_strand_id
1 'polypeptide(L)'
;MLLRSLGVCWLVLALVSGTAANARGVGGLSIEDVLKLCEAENDVVQAFWTKKIVGPGIQVGLSFAADWREPGVEAGPLPAGFLQGTSENLAGTPVRIGLYQGSDFPLRAENRFKGVELAAFLRIKMVNEPQFFFAKDTNLYTAMFPSVAVAEPCVSCHNQDESSPKRDWQLGDVMGATTWTYPAKTVAPEDFIGIVQTLRQAVRANYASYLDKVRTFGNPPEIGDKWPSEGYYLPNVDVFMVAISELIPTLDSLALDG
;
A
#
# COMPACT_ATOMS: atom_id res chain seq x y z
N MET A 1 -19.02 74.85 56.55
CA MET A 1 -17.57 74.55 56.44
C MET A 1 -17.41 73.21 55.77
N LEU A 2 -17.10 73.24 54.49
CA LEU A 2 -17.00 72.13 53.63
C LEU A 2 -15.52 71.77 53.50
N LEU A 3 -15.16 70.51 53.88
CA LEU A 3 -13.88 69.89 53.50
C LEU A 3 -14.10 68.92 52.35
N ARG A 4 -13.49 69.18 51.20
CA ARG A 4 -13.38 68.35 50.07
C ARG A 4 -12.21 67.32 50.27
N SER A 5 -12.48 66.04 50.25
CA SER A 5 -11.44 65.00 50.16
C SER A 5 -11.24 64.61 48.68
N LEU A 6 -10.03 64.84 48.20
CA LEU A 6 -9.57 64.38 46.91
C LEU A 6 -9.23 62.86 46.98
N GLY A 7 -10.00 62.05 46.26
CA GLY A 7 -9.70 60.66 46.05
C GLY A 7 -8.74 60.48 44.89
N VAL A 8 -7.53 59.98 45.16
CA VAL A 8 -6.54 59.62 44.18
C VAL A 8 -6.90 58.22 43.64
N CYS A 9 -7.30 58.20 42.35
CA CYS A 9 -7.60 56.97 41.65
C CYS A 9 -6.27 56.38 41.11
N TRP A 10 -5.81 55.25 41.69
CA TRP A 10 -4.69 54.48 41.19
C TRP A 10 -5.16 53.59 40.03
N LEU A 11 -4.78 53.92 38.81
CA LEU A 11 -4.92 53.07 37.63
C LEU A 11 -3.85 51.94 37.70
N VAL A 12 -4.29 50.73 38.06
CA VAL A 12 -3.44 49.54 37.92
C VAL A 12 -3.49 49.10 36.48
N LEU A 13 -2.41 49.41 35.73
CA LEU A 13 -2.19 48.82 34.39
C LEU A 13 -1.78 47.34 34.59
N ALA A 14 -2.69 46.43 34.41
CA ALA A 14 -2.37 44.99 34.30
C ALA A 14 -1.71 44.76 32.93
N LEU A 15 -0.40 44.58 32.93
CA LEU A 15 0.37 44.04 31.81
C LEU A 15 -0.05 42.58 31.64
N VAL A 16 -0.96 42.32 30.69
CA VAL A 16 -1.22 40.98 30.19
C VAL A 16 -0.03 40.59 29.33
N SER A 17 0.95 39.92 29.93
CA SER A 17 2.01 39.24 29.21
C SER A 17 1.39 38.08 28.47
N GLY A 18 0.95 38.32 27.24
CA GLY A 18 0.54 37.25 26.34
C GLY A 18 1.75 36.35 26.06
N THR A 19 1.83 35.20 26.71
CA THR A 19 2.69 34.12 26.26
C THR A 19 2.19 33.75 24.89
N ALA A 20 2.92 34.18 23.84
CA ALA A 20 2.78 33.59 22.52
C ALA A 20 3.05 32.12 22.66
N ALA A 21 1.99 31.32 22.66
CA ALA A 21 2.09 29.87 22.45
C ALA A 21 2.82 29.73 21.10
N ASN A 22 4.08 29.32 21.16
CA ASN A 22 4.79 28.85 19.98
C ASN A 22 3.89 27.75 19.38
N ALA A 23 3.16 28.11 18.33
CA ALA A 23 2.66 27.12 17.39
C ALA A 23 3.92 26.41 16.87
N ARG A 24 4.27 25.29 17.48
CA ARG A 24 5.19 24.34 16.89
C ARG A 24 4.58 24.05 15.53
N GLY A 25 5.20 24.59 14.48
CA GLY A 25 4.84 24.24 13.13
C GLY A 25 4.78 22.72 13.09
N VAL A 26 3.65 22.16 12.69
CA VAL A 26 3.50 20.74 12.49
C VAL A 26 4.50 20.41 11.39
N GLY A 27 5.69 19.95 11.80
CA GLY A 27 6.72 19.52 10.87
C GLY A 27 6.11 18.43 10.00
N GLY A 28 6.29 18.51 8.66
CA GLY A 28 5.78 17.48 7.76
C GLY A 28 6.33 16.11 8.16
N LEU A 29 5.58 15.05 7.83
CA LEU A 29 5.99 13.67 8.01
C LEU A 29 7.20 13.36 7.12
N SER A 30 8.13 12.55 7.60
CA SER A 30 9.20 12.07 6.73
C SER A 30 8.63 11.18 5.63
N ILE A 31 9.18 11.28 4.41
CA ILE A 31 8.70 10.40 3.33
C ILE A 31 8.97 8.93 3.62
N GLU A 32 10.06 8.61 4.33
CA GLU A 32 10.37 7.23 4.73
C GLU A 32 9.26 6.64 5.60
N ASP A 33 8.75 7.40 6.58
CA ASP A 33 7.65 6.95 7.43
C ASP A 33 6.34 6.81 6.66
N VAL A 34 6.06 7.76 5.75
CA VAL A 34 4.89 7.69 4.88
C VAL A 34 4.93 6.44 3.99
N LEU A 35 6.09 6.13 3.38
CA LEU A 35 6.22 4.95 2.52
C LEU A 35 6.18 3.64 3.31
N LYS A 36 6.69 3.60 4.55
CA LYS A 36 6.50 2.46 5.45
C LYS A 36 5.03 2.21 5.78
N LEU A 37 4.26 3.28 6.03
CA LEU A 37 2.83 3.18 6.28
C LEU A 37 2.07 2.68 5.06
N CYS A 38 2.41 3.18 3.86
CA CYS A 38 1.81 2.70 2.61
C CYS A 38 2.09 1.21 2.38
N GLU A 39 3.33 0.75 2.65
CA GLU A 39 3.67 -0.66 2.55
C GLU A 39 2.94 -1.51 3.57
N ALA A 40 2.86 -1.08 4.83
CA ALA A 40 2.13 -1.81 5.86
C ALA A 40 0.64 -1.97 5.49
N GLU A 41 0.01 -0.94 4.93
CA GLU A 41 -1.37 -1.03 4.43
C GLU A 41 -1.47 -1.96 3.21
N ASN A 42 -0.52 -1.89 2.27
CA ASN A 42 -0.45 -2.80 1.13
C ASN A 42 -0.26 -4.26 1.56
N ASP A 43 0.60 -4.54 2.53
CA ASP A 43 0.82 -5.88 3.08
C ASP A 43 -0.47 -6.48 3.65
N VAL A 44 -1.26 -5.69 4.39
CA VAL A 44 -2.57 -6.11 4.88
C VAL A 44 -3.50 -6.47 3.71
N VAL A 45 -3.56 -5.61 2.70
CA VAL A 45 -4.40 -5.84 1.50
C VAL A 45 -3.97 -7.12 0.76
N GLN A 46 -2.66 -7.30 0.53
CA GLN A 46 -2.12 -8.46 -0.16
C GLN A 46 -2.36 -9.77 0.63
N ALA A 47 -2.12 -9.73 1.94
CA ALA A 47 -2.36 -10.87 2.82
C ALA A 47 -3.85 -11.24 2.86
N PHE A 48 -4.72 -10.22 2.93
CA PHE A 48 -6.15 -10.41 2.93
C PHE A 48 -6.67 -10.99 1.61
N TRP A 49 -6.26 -10.41 0.48
CA TRP A 49 -6.56 -10.92 -0.84
C TRP A 49 -6.18 -12.39 -0.97
N THR A 50 -4.94 -12.72 -0.61
CA THR A 50 -4.41 -14.08 -0.73
C THR A 50 -5.14 -15.07 0.17
N LYS A 51 -5.32 -14.72 1.45
CA LYS A 51 -5.82 -15.66 2.47
C LYS A 51 -7.34 -15.72 2.55
N LYS A 52 -8.06 -14.67 2.15
CA LYS A 52 -9.52 -14.58 2.30
C LYS A 52 -10.27 -14.71 0.98
N ILE A 53 -9.62 -14.40 -0.15
CA ILE A 53 -10.25 -14.48 -1.47
C ILE A 53 -9.63 -15.60 -2.31
N VAL A 54 -8.32 -15.53 -2.59
CA VAL A 54 -7.67 -16.49 -3.51
C VAL A 54 -7.68 -17.90 -2.96
N GLY A 55 -7.16 -18.11 -1.75
CA GLY A 55 -7.06 -19.43 -1.16
C GLY A 55 -8.41 -20.15 -1.02
N PRO A 56 -9.40 -19.56 -0.31
CA PRO A 56 -10.73 -20.14 -0.21
C PRO A 56 -11.46 -20.21 -1.55
N GLY A 57 -11.25 -19.22 -2.43
CA GLY A 57 -11.88 -19.18 -3.75
C GLY A 57 -11.52 -20.38 -4.61
N ILE A 58 -10.24 -20.77 -4.64
CA ILE A 58 -9.78 -21.95 -5.37
C ILE A 58 -10.51 -23.22 -4.86
N GLN A 59 -10.71 -23.32 -3.55
CA GLN A 59 -11.36 -24.49 -2.94
C GLN A 59 -12.83 -24.64 -3.34
N VAL A 60 -13.50 -23.53 -3.67
CA VAL A 60 -14.92 -23.53 -4.09
C VAL A 60 -15.09 -23.39 -5.61
N GLY A 61 -14.01 -23.47 -6.39
CA GLY A 61 -14.04 -23.50 -7.85
C GLY A 61 -13.79 -22.17 -8.56
N LEU A 62 -13.41 -21.10 -7.85
CA LEU A 62 -12.91 -19.89 -8.49
C LEU A 62 -11.50 -20.11 -9.04
N SER A 63 -11.20 -19.50 -10.18
CA SER A 63 -9.88 -19.53 -10.81
C SER A 63 -9.16 -18.18 -10.64
N PHE A 64 -7.82 -18.24 -10.58
CA PHE A 64 -6.95 -17.06 -10.50
C PHE A 64 -5.76 -17.24 -11.44
N ALA A 65 -5.52 -16.25 -12.32
CA ALA A 65 -4.52 -16.38 -13.38
C ALA A 65 -3.86 -15.02 -13.70
N ALA A 66 -2.69 -15.07 -14.35
CA ALA A 66 -1.98 -13.86 -14.77
C ALA A 66 -2.70 -13.10 -15.89
N ASP A 67 -3.37 -13.83 -16.76
CA ASP A 67 -4.12 -13.34 -17.91
C ASP A 67 -5.62 -13.11 -17.62
N TRP A 68 -5.99 -12.96 -16.36
CA TRP A 68 -7.38 -12.84 -15.89
C TRP A 68 -8.23 -11.77 -16.60
N ARG A 69 -7.55 -10.73 -17.17
CA ARG A 69 -8.24 -9.66 -17.91
C ARG A 69 -8.58 -10.01 -19.35
N GLU A 70 -7.97 -11.09 -19.88
CA GLU A 70 -8.18 -11.47 -21.28
C GLU A 70 -9.64 -11.88 -21.53
N PRO A 71 -10.17 -11.59 -22.73
CA PRO A 71 -11.52 -12.03 -23.11
C PRO A 71 -11.64 -13.55 -23.06
N GLY A 72 -12.73 -14.04 -22.46
CA GLY A 72 -12.97 -15.49 -22.33
C GLY A 72 -12.25 -16.19 -21.20
N VAL A 73 -11.32 -15.54 -20.50
CA VAL A 73 -10.69 -16.08 -19.28
C VAL A 73 -11.61 -15.83 -18.09
N GLU A 74 -12.08 -16.89 -17.44
CA GLU A 74 -12.93 -16.82 -16.24
C GLU A 74 -12.06 -16.97 -14.98
N ALA A 75 -11.26 -15.95 -14.68
CA ALA A 75 -10.34 -15.93 -13.55
C ALA A 75 -10.29 -14.56 -12.88
N GLY A 76 -9.81 -14.54 -11.64
CA GLY A 76 -9.40 -13.33 -10.92
C GLY A 76 -7.88 -13.13 -10.97
N PRO A 77 -7.38 -11.97 -10.48
CA PRO A 77 -5.95 -11.71 -10.42
C PRO A 77 -5.26 -12.56 -9.37
N LEU A 78 -4.09 -13.10 -9.70
CA LEU A 78 -3.13 -13.58 -8.72
C LEU A 78 -2.71 -12.43 -7.79
N PRO A 79 -2.13 -12.67 -6.58
CA PRO A 79 -1.74 -11.61 -5.66
C PRO A 79 -0.87 -10.51 -6.30
N ALA A 80 0.15 -10.87 -7.08
CA ALA A 80 0.97 -9.89 -7.81
C ALA A 80 0.16 -9.10 -8.85
N GLY A 81 -0.80 -9.73 -9.51
CA GLY A 81 -1.73 -9.06 -10.44
C GLY A 81 -2.69 -8.11 -9.73
N PHE A 82 -3.10 -8.42 -8.50
CA PHE A 82 -3.90 -7.51 -7.68
C PHE A 82 -3.10 -6.27 -7.29
N LEU A 83 -1.84 -6.42 -6.87
CA LEU A 83 -0.96 -5.29 -6.60
C LEU A 83 -0.75 -4.44 -7.87
N GLN A 84 -0.51 -5.08 -9.03
CA GLN A 84 -0.36 -4.37 -10.30
C GLN A 84 -1.60 -3.54 -10.64
N GLY A 85 -2.80 -4.08 -10.50
CA GLY A 85 -4.04 -3.34 -10.73
C GLY A 85 -4.22 -2.15 -9.75
N THR A 86 -3.80 -2.29 -8.51
CA THR A 86 -3.76 -1.18 -7.54
C THR A 86 -2.77 -0.10 -7.98
N SER A 87 -1.57 -0.49 -8.43
CA SER A 87 -0.56 0.41 -8.97
C SER A 87 -1.06 1.20 -10.19
N GLU A 88 -1.72 0.54 -11.12
CA GLU A 88 -2.31 1.16 -12.32
C GLU A 88 -3.37 2.22 -11.95
N ASN A 89 -4.21 1.92 -10.95
CA ASN A 89 -5.20 2.88 -10.44
C ASN A 89 -4.54 4.08 -9.72
N LEU A 90 -3.42 3.87 -9.01
CA LEU A 90 -2.64 4.94 -8.40
C LEU A 90 -2.01 5.86 -9.45
N ALA A 91 -1.45 5.30 -10.51
CA ALA A 91 -0.77 6.06 -11.57
C ALA A 91 -1.70 7.07 -12.26
N GLY A 92 -3.02 6.81 -12.29
CA GLY A 92 -4.03 7.70 -12.86
C GLY A 92 -4.46 8.86 -11.95
N THR A 93 -3.89 9.00 -10.74
CA THR A 93 -4.33 9.99 -9.74
C THR A 93 -3.44 11.23 -9.72
N PRO A 94 -3.96 12.38 -9.23
CA PRO A 94 -3.15 13.58 -9.03
C PRO A 94 -2.13 13.43 -7.88
N VAL A 95 -2.33 12.47 -6.98
CA VAL A 95 -1.38 12.15 -5.92
C VAL A 95 -0.18 11.44 -6.54
N ARG A 96 1.01 12.02 -6.38
CA ARG A 96 2.24 11.60 -7.07
C ARG A 96 2.94 10.43 -6.37
N ILE A 97 2.19 9.54 -5.73
CA ILE A 97 2.75 8.32 -5.15
C ILE A 97 2.81 7.22 -6.22
N GLY A 98 3.97 6.60 -6.36
CA GLY A 98 4.15 5.45 -7.25
C GLY A 98 4.25 4.15 -6.47
N LEU A 99 3.72 3.09 -7.06
CA LEU A 99 3.79 1.72 -6.55
C LEU A 99 4.11 0.79 -7.72
N TYR A 100 5.10 -0.09 -7.57
CA TYR A 100 5.37 -1.16 -8.54
C TYR A 100 6.16 -2.30 -7.90
N GLN A 101 6.22 -3.43 -8.59
CA GLN A 101 7.06 -4.57 -8.22
C GLN A 101 8.13 -4.82 -9.27
N GLY A 102 9.30 -5.24 -8.82
CA GLY A 102 10.40 -5.62 -9.70
C GLY A 102 11.30 -6.68 -9.08
N SER A 103 12.24 -7.15 -9.88
CA SER A 103 13.24 -8.17 -9.50
C SER A 103 14.48 -8.08 -10.40
N ASP A 104 15.53 -8.80 -10.03
CA ASP A 104 16.65 -9.09 -10.94
C ASP A 104 16.30 -10.21 -11.95
N PHE A 105 15.34 -11.09 -11.60
CA PHE A 105 14.83 -12.18 -12.42
C PHE A 105 13.29 -12.16 -12.53
N PRO A 106 12.68 -11.08 -13.04
CA PRO A 106 11.23 -11.00 -13.13
C PRO A 106 10.68 -11.89 -14.24
N LEU A 107 9.43 -12.36 -14.10
CA LEU A 107 8.72 -13.06 -15.18
C LEU A 107 8.45 -12.16 -16.39
N ARG A 108 8.19 -10.87 -16.15
CA ARG A 108 8.01 -9.85 -17.17
C ARG A 108 9.26 -8.99 -17.26
N ALA A 109 9.88 -8.92 -18.42
CA ALA A 109 11.18 -8.25 -18.63
C ALA A 109 11.15 -6.76 -18.25
N GLU A 110 10.01 -6.09 -18.40
CA GLU A 110 9.80 -4.69 -18.02
C GLU A 110 9.94 -4.43 -16.52
N ASN A 111 9.67 -5.45 -15.68
CA ASN A 111 9.78 -5.36 -14.22
C ASN A 111 11.21 -5.61 -13.71
N ARG A 112 12.21 -5.64 -14.62
CA ARG A 112 13.59 -5.83 -14.23
C ARG A 112 14.18 -4.55 -13.66
N PHE A 113 14.64 -4.60 -12.41
CA PHE A 113 15.40 -3.50 -11.81
C PHE A 113 16.70 -3.21 -12.56
N LYS A 114 17.02 -1.93 -12.66
CA LYS A 114 18.22 -1.41 -13.33
C LYS A 114 18.86 -0.32 -12.47
N GLY A 115 20.13 0.02 -12.78
CA GLY A 115 20.81 1.16 -12.15
C GLY A 115 20.77 1.12 -10.62
N VAL A 116 20.35 2.22 -10.01
CA VAL A 116 20.30 2.36 -8.53
C VAL A 116 19.32 1.41 -7.87
N GLU A 117 18.20 1.09 -8.53
CA GLU A 117 17.21 0.13 -8.01
C GLU A 117 17.78 -1.28 -7.94
N LEU A 118 18.50 -1.72 -8.99
CA LEU A 118 19.16 -3.01 -8.96
C LEU A 118 20.19 -3.08 -7.83
N ALA A 119 20.98 -2.03 -7.64
CA ALA A 119 21.97 -1.98 -6.55
C ALA A 119 21.30 -2.06 -5.16
N ALA A 120 20.20 -1.33 -4.96
CA ALA A 120 19.40 -1.38 -3.73
C ALA A 120 18.77 -2.77 -3.53
N PHE A 121 18.21 -3.37 -4.59
CA PHE A 121 17.63 -4.71 -4.53
C PHE A 121 18.67 -5.80 -4.20
N LEU A 122 19.84 -5.74 -4.78
CA LEU A 122 20.93 -6.67 -4.42
C LEU A 122 21.33 -6.54 -2.94
N ARG A 123 21.27 -5.31 -2.39
CA ARG A 123 21.47 -5.12 -0.95
C ARG A 123 20.33 -5.72 -0.13
N ILE A 124 19.07 -5.57 -0.54
CA ILE A 124 17.93 -6.25 0.10
C ILE A 124 18.17 -7.76 0.16
N LYS A 125 18.61 -8.37 -0.94
CA LYS A 125 18.91 -9.81 -0.98
C LYS A 125 19.99 -10.24 0.01
N MET A 126 20.93 -9.34 0.36
CA MET A 126 22.01 -9.63 1.30
C MET A 126 21.58 -9.52 2.76
N VAL A 127 20.76 -8.52 3.09
CA VAL A 127 20.43 -8.19 4.50
C VAL A 127 18.98 -8.44 4.87
N ASN A 128 18.13 -8.67 3.88
CA ASN A 128 16.66 -8.84 4.00
C ASN A 128 15.98 -7.66 4.74
N GLU A 129 16.46 -6.44 4.47
CA GLU A 129 15.94 -5.21 5.07
C GLU A 129 15.52 -4.21 3.97
N PRO A 130 14.48 -3.39 4.22
CA PRO A 130 14.08 -2.34 3.29
C PRO A 130 15.22 -1.38 2.98
N GLN A 131 15.22 -0.83 1.76
CA GLN A 131 16.18 0.19 1.33
C GLN A 131 15.46 1.49 1.00
N PHE A 132 15.97 2.61 1.53
CA PHE A 132 15.47 3.96 1.30
C PHE A 132 16.54 4.78 0.62
N PHE A 133 16.25 5.43 -0.50
CA PHE A 133 17.20 6.24 -1.23
C PHE A 133 16.53 7.30 -2.09
N PHE A 134 17.30 8.26 -2.55
CA PHE A 134 16.87 9.22 -3.55
C PHE A 134 17.44 8.80 -4.92
N ALA A 135 16.54 8.46 -5.84
CA ALA A 135 16.89 8.09 -7.21
C ALA A 135 17.08 9.36 -8.05
N LYS A 136 18.34 9.70 -8.37
CA LYS A 136 18.70 10.95 -9.06
C LYS A 136 18.20 11.00 -10.50
N ASP A 137 18.11 9.87 -11.14
CA ASP A 137 17.66 9.70 -12.53
C ASP A 137 16.17 9.99 -12.71
N THR A 138 15.36 9.62 -11.73
CA THR A 138 13.91 9.87 -11.72
C THR A 138 13.51 11.09 -10.86
N ASN A 139 14.44 11.60 -10.03
CA ASN A 139 14.21 12.66 -9.05
C ASN A 139 13.12 12.27 -8.02
N LEU A 140 13.12 11.01 -7.56
CA LEU A 140 12.15 10.46 -6.62
C LEU A 140 12.83 9.91 -5.36
N TYR A 141 12.22 10.12 -4.21
CA TYR A 141 12.48 9.35 -3.00
C TYR A 141 11.84 7.98 -3.15
N THR A 142 12.62 6.95 -2.96
CA THR A 142 12.26 5.57 -3.24
C THR A 142 12.45 4.72 -2.00
N ALA A 143 11.47 3.88 -1.71
CA ALA A 143 11.55 2.82 -0.71
C ALA A 143 11.30 1.48 -1.39
N MET A 144 12.16 0.50 -1.13
CA MET A 144 12.05 -0.86 -1.65
C MET A 144 11.94 -1.83 -0.47
N PHE A 145 10.90 -2.65 -0.46
CA PHE A 145 10.61 -3.63 0.58
C PHE A 145 10.75 -5.05 0.02
N PRO A 146 11.39 -5.99 0.75
CA PRO A 146 11.63 -7.33 0.25
C PRO A 146 10.33 -8.10 0.03
N SER A 147 10.17 -8.72 -1.14
CA SER A 147 9.12 -9.70 -1.43
C SER A 147 9.70 -11.10 -1.31
N VAL A 148 9.40 -11.75 -0.18
CA VAL A 148 9.96 -13.07 0.17
C VAL A 148 9.00 -14.18 -0.26
N ALA A 149 9.54 -15.29 -0.75
CA ALA A 149 8.78 -16.52 -1.01
C ALA A 149 8.32 -17.16 0.31
N VAL A 150 7.10 -16.88 0.73
CA VAL A 150 6.56 -17.34 2.03
C VAL A 150 5.72 -18.62 1.91
N ALA A 151 5.44 -19.09 0.69
CA ALA A 151 4.59 -20.26 0.46
C ALA A 151 5.02 -21.05 -0.79
N GLU A 152 4.80 -22.36 -0.78
CA GLU A 152 5.08 -23.26 -1.93
C GLU A 152 4.48 -22.78 -3.26
N PRO A 153 3.26 -22.25 -3.34
CA PRO A 153 2.74 -21.74 -4.60
C PRO A 153 3.58 -20.62 -5.23
N CYS A 154 4.26 -19.78 -4.43
CA CYS A 154 5.15 -18.74 -4.95
C CYS A 154 6.31 -19.40 -5.71
N VAL A 155 6.96 -20.36 -5.04
CA VAL A 155 8.14 -21.07 -5.56
C VAL A 155 7.78 -21.92 -6.77
N SER A 156 6.73 -22.73 -6.67
CA SER A 156 6.33 -23.66 -7.74
C SER A 156 5.91 -22.91 -9.00
N CYS A 157 5.12 -21.85 -8.88
CA CYS A 157 4.70 -21.04 -10.02
C CYS A 157 5.92 -20.42 -10.74
N HIS A 158 6.81 -19.77 -10.01
CA HIS A 158 8.00 -19.15 -10.60
C HIS A 158 9.01 -20.15 -11.17
N ASN A 159 9.12 -21.35 -10.60
CA ASN A 159 10.03 -22.38 -11.11
C ASN A 159 9.46 -23.10 -12.34
N GLN A 160 8.14 -23.17 -12.50
CA GLN A 160 7.46 -23.88 -13.60
C GLN A 160 7.10 -22.98 -14.79
N ASP A 161 6.98 -21.66 -14.57
CA ASP A 161 6.61 -20.71 -15.61
C ASP A 161 7.67 -20.71 -16.75
N GLU A 162 7.20 -20.87 -17.99
CA GLU A 162 8.08 -20.94 -19.17
C GLU A 162 8.87 -19.64 -19.40
N SER A 163 8.32 -18.49 -19.00
CA SER A 163 8.97 -17.19 -19.10
C SER A 163 9.97 -16.90 -17.98
N SER A 164 10.04 -17.79 -16.96
CA SER A 164 10.89 -17.56 -15.79
C SER A 164 12.39 -17.65 -16.15
N PRO A 165 13.16 -16.59 -15.94
CA PRO A 165 14.60 -16.60 -16.16
C PRO A 165 15.39 -17.31 -15.06
N LYS A 166 14.75 -17.64 -13.92
CA LYS A 166 15.33 -18.36 -12.77
C LYS A 166 14.31 -19.41 -12.30
N ARG A 167 14.73 -20.68 -12.18
CA ARG A 167 13.86 -21.82 -11.90
C ARG A 167 14.32 -22.68 -10.71
N ASP A 168 15.12 -22.10 -9.84
CA ASP A 168 15.67 -22.73 -8.64
C ASP A 168 15.35 -21.92 -7.36
N TRP A 169 14.17 -21.26 -7.36
CA TRP A 169 13.66 -20.54 -6.21
C TRP A 169 13.34 -21.48 -5.06
N GLN A 170 13.58 -21.04 -3.84
CA GLN A 170 13.29 -21.77 -2.60
C GLN A 170 12.46 -20.90 -1.64
N LEU A 171 11.79 -21.54 -0.69
CA LEU A 171 11.13 -20.84 0.41
C LEU A 171 12.16 -20.00 1.18
N GLY A 172 11.80 -18.76 1.48
CA GLY A 172 12.66 -17.79 2.13
C GLY A 172 13.52 -16.96 1.18
N ASP A 173 13.58 -17.28 -0.11
CA ASP A 173 14.28 -16.44 -1.09
C ASP A 173 13.57 -15.09 -1.24
N VAL A 174 14.37 -14.01 -1.36
CA VAL A 174 13.89 -12.70 -1.78
C VAL A 174 13.74 -12.73 -3.31
N MET A 175 12.51 -12.86 -3.78
CA MET A 175 12.18 -13.04 -5.20
C MET A 175 12.03 -11.70 -5.94
N GLY A 176 11.77 -10.62 -5.22
CA GLY A 176 11.57 -9.29 -5.76
C GLY A 176 11.47 -8.25 -4.65
N ALA A 177 11.04 -7.06 -5.01
CA ALA A 177 10.71 -6.01 -4.06
C ALA A 177 9.47 -5.23 -4.48
N THR A 178 8.63 -4.88 -3.50
CA THR A 178 7.62 -3.83 -3.64
C THR A 178 8.32 -2.49 -3.54
N THR A 179 8.05 -1.60 -4.47
CA THR A 179 8.74 -0.31 -4.58
C THR A 179 7.73 0.82 -4.54
N TRP A 180 7.96 1.75 -3.64
CA TRP A 180 7.20 2.99 -3.49
C TRP A 180 8.05 4.19 -3.87
N THR A 181 7.44 5.18 -4.50
CA THR A 181 8.13 6.41 -4.90
C THR A 181 7.31 7.65 -4.60
N TYR A 182 8.02 8.76 -4.27
CA TYR A 182 7.39 10.05 -4.04
C TYR A 182 8.36 11.20 -4.36
N PRO A 183 7.89 12.37 -4.86
CA PRO A 183 8.78 13.42 -5.32
C PRO A 183 9.34 14.34 -4.22
N ALA A 184 8.86 14.31 -2.99
CA ALA A 184 9.27 15.20 -1.91
C ALA A 184 9.82 14.45 -0.71
N LYS A 185 10.79 15.05 0.00
CA LYS A 185 11.41 14.45 1.21
C LYS A 185 10.49 14.47 2.42
N THR A 186 9.55 15.41 2.47
CA THR A 186 8.58 15.59 3.55
C THR A 186 7.19 15.73 2.95
N VAL A 187 6.19 15.26 3.68
CA VAL A 187 4.78 15.26 3.30
C VAL A 187 4.00 16.06 4.33
N ALA A 188 3.22 17.03 3.89
CA ALA A 188 2.33 17.75 4.79
C ALA A 188 1.22 16.81 5.33
N PRO A 189 0.69 17.03 6.55
CA PRO A 189 -0.33 16.15 7.13
C PRO A 189 -1.55 15.98 6.23
N GLU A 190 -1.99 17.04 5.57
CA GLU A 190 -3.11 17.02 4.62
C GLU A 190 -2.80 16.19 3.37
N ASP A 191 -1.58 16.28 2.84
CA ASP A 191 -1.14 15.46 1.71
C ASP A 191 -1.06 13.98 2.10
N PHE A 192 -0.61 13.68 3.33
CA PHE A 192 -0.57 12.32 3.83
C PHE A 192 -1.97 11.68 3.89
N ILE A 193 -2.96 12.42 4.39
CA ILE A 193 -4.36 11.96 4.36
C ILE A 193 -4.81 11.69 2.92
N GLY A 194 -4.47 12.58 1.99
CA GLY A 194 -4.73 12.41 0.57
C GLY A 194 -4.08 11.15 -0.03
N ILE A 195 -2.83 10.85 0.36
CA ILE A 195 -2.11 9.64 -0.07
C ILE A 195 -2.86 8.38 0.40
N VAL A 196 -3.19 8.29 1.69
CA VAL A 196 -3.89 7.12 2.26
C VAL A 196 -5.26 6.93 1.63
N GLN A 197 -6.04 8.01 1.49
CA GLN A 197 -7.36 7.95 0.84
C GLN A 197 -7.25 7.47 -0.61
N THR A 198 -6.24 7.97 -1.35
CA THR A 198 -6.02 7.60 -2.74
C THR A 198 -5.60 6.12 -2.87
N LEU A 199 -4.74 5.63 -1.99
CA LEU A 199 -4.37 4.21 -1.93
C LEU A 199 -5.60 3.32 -1.71
N ARG A 200 -6.44 3.65 -0.73
CA ARG A 200 -7.68 2.90 -0.45
C ARG A 200 -8.67 2.95 -1.61
N GLN A 201 -8.78 4.09 -2.29
CA GLN A 201 -9.60 4.21 -3.50
C GLN A 201 -9.05 3.36 -4.64
N ALA A 202 -7.74 3.28 -4.82
CA ALA A 202 -7.09 2.44 -5.83
C ALA A 202 -7.35 0.95 -5.58
N VAL A 203 -7.25 0.50 -4.32
CA VAL A 203 -7.61 -0.87 -3.91
C VAL A 203 -9.09 -1.15 -4.19
N ARG A 204 -9.97 -0.22 -3.79
CA ARG A 204 -11.42 -0.31 -4.02
C ARG A 204 -11.75 -0.46 -5.50
N ALA A 205 -11.18 0.39 -6.34
CA ALA A 205 -11.40 0.38 -7.79
C ALA A 205 -10.88 -0.91 -8.43
N ASN A 206 -9.73 -1.40 -7.97
CA ASN A 206 -9.17 -2.65 -8.45
C ASN A 206 -10.06 -3.85 -8.11
N TYR A 207 -10.56 -3.93 -6.88
CA TYR A 207 -11.50 -4.98 -6.49
C TYR A 207 -12.84 -4.88 -7.24
N ALA A 208 -13.36 -3.67 -7.45
CA ALA A 208 -14.55 -3.44 -8.27
C ALA A 208 -14.36 -3.96 -9.70
N SER A 209 -13.20 -3.68 -10.33
CA SER A 209 -12.86 -4.18 -11.66
C SER A 209 -12.84 -5.72 -11.72
N TYR A 210 -12.35 -6.38 -10.65
CA TYR A 210 -12.46 -7.84 -10.56
C TYR A 210 -13.91 -8.31 -10.48
N LEU A 211 -14.76 -7.69 -9.68
CA LEU A 211 -16.17 -8.05 -9.61
C LEU A 211 -16.90 -7.80 -10.93
N ASP A 212 -16.55 -6.76 -11.68
CA ASP A 212 -17.09 -6.52 -13.03
C ASP A 212 -16.69 -7.66 -13.99
N LYS A 213 -15.46 -8.13 -13.93
CA LYS A 213 -14.99 -9.30 -14.67
C LYS A 213 -15.76 -10.56 -14.27
N VAL A 214 -15.96 -10.80 -12.98
CA VAL A 214 -16.72 -11.94 -12.44
C VAL A 214 -18.15 -11.99 -12.99
N ARG A 215 -18.81 -10.84 -13.15
CA ARG A 215 -20.17 -10.76 -13.73
C ARG A 215 -20.24 -11.24 -15.17
N THR A 216 -19.10 -11.34 -15.86
CA THR A 216 -19.04 -11.83 -17.25
C THR A 216 -18.83 -13.36 -17.36
N PHE A 217 -18.64 -14.07 -16.23
CA PHE A 217 -18.46 -15.53 -16.23
C PHE A 217 -19.72 -16.26 -16.65
N GLY A 218 -19.57 -17.42 -17.26
CA GLY A 218 -20.70 -18.26 -17.66
C GLY A 218 -21.51 -18.78 -16.45
N ASN A 219 -20.82 -19.00 -15.32
CA ASN A 219 -21.44 -19.35 -14.04
C ASN A 219 -20.81 -18.47 -12.94
N PRO A 220 -21.27 -17.19 -12.80
CA PRO A 220 -20.67 -16.27 -11.85
C PRO A 220 -21.01 -16.64 -10.41
N PRO A 221 -20.08 -16.47 -9.44
CA PRO A 221 -20.41 -16.56 -8.02
C PRO A 221 -21.40 -15.45 -7.64
N GLU A 222 -22.20 -15.69 -6.60
CA GLU A 222 -23.04 -14.67 -5.99
C GLU A 222 -22.16 -13.60 -5.33
N ILE A 223 -22.46 -12.32 -5.58
CA ILE A 223 -21.74 -11.17 -5.00
C ILE A 223 -22.64 -10.54 -3.93
N GLY A 224 -22.19 -10.55 -2.68
CA GLY A 224 -22.99 -10.05 -1.56
C GLY A 224 -22.17 -9.79 -0.31
N ASP A 225 -22.62 -10.33 0.80
CA ASP A 225 -21.97 -10.21 2.12
C ASP A 225 -21.20 -11.47 2.55
N LYS A 226 -21.30 -12.55 1.76
CA LYS A 226 -20.63 -13.81 2.01
C LYS A 226 -19.24 -13.89 1.38
N TRP A 227 -18.47 -14.85 1.84
CA TRP A 227 -17.08 -15.07 1.46
C TRP A 227 -16.92 -16.38 0.70
N PRO A 228 -15.80 -16.59 -0.06
CA PRO A 228 -15.59 -17.86 -0.76
C PRO A 228 -15.58 -19.09 0.17
N SER A 229 -15.14 -18.94 1.42
CA SER A 229 -15.15 -20.03 2.40
C SER A 229 -16.56 -20.54 2.79
N GLU A 230 -17.59 -19.77 2.47
CA GLU A 230 -19.00 -20.10 2.72
C GLU A 230 -19.66 -20.76 1.50
N GLY A 231 -18.96 -20.86 0.37
CA GLY A 231 -19.44 -21.43 -0.88
C GLY A 231 -19.00 -20.62 -2.10
N TYR A 232 -19.76 -20.70 -3.18
CA TYR A 232 -19.45 -20.00 -4.43
C TYR A 232 -19.94 -18.54 -4.39
N TYR A 233 -19.34 -17.77 -3.49
CA TYR A 233 -19.66 -16.37 -3.17
C TYR A 233 -18.44 -15.49 -3.25
N LEU A 234 -18.67 -14.19 -3.44
CA LEU A 234 -17.65 -13.14 -3.27
C LEU A 234 -18.26 -11.96 -2.49
N PRO A 235 -17.52 -11.35 -1.56
CA PRO A 235 -17.97 -10.15 -0.89
C PRO A 235 -18.13 -9.00 -1.90
N ASN A 236 -19.14 -8.16 -1.71
CA ASN A 236 -19.23 -6.91 -2.46
C ASN A 236 -18.10 -5.94 -2.04
N VAL A 237 -17.95 -4.86 -2.81
CA VAL A 237 -16.83 -3.91 -2.60
C VAL A 237 -16.83 -3.31 -1.20
N ASP A 238 -18.01 -2.98 -0.66
CA ASP A 238 -18.08 -2.33 0.65
C ASP A 238 -17.72 -3.30 1.77
N VAL A 239 -18.22 -4.53 1.71
CA VAL A 239 -17.88 -5.60 2.66
C VAL A 239 -16.38 -5.91 2.63
N PHE A 240 -15.79 -6.01 1.42
CA PHE A 240 -14.36 -6.21 1.24
C PHE A 240 -13.53 -5.08 1.87
N MET A 241 -13.89 -3.82 1.61
CA MET A 241 -13.15 -2.67 2.13
C MET A 241 -13.29 -2.50 3.65
N VAL A 242 -14.47 -2.77 4.21
CA VAL A 242 -14.68 -2.75 5.68
C VAL A 242 -13.78 -3.78 6.34
N ALA A 243 -13.78 -5.02 5.85
CA ALA A 243 -12.96 -6.09 6.41
C ALA A 243 -11.45 -5.81 6.34
N ILE A 244 -10.96 -5.16 5.28
CA ILE A 244 -9.57 -4.70 5.21
C ILE A 244 -9.31 -3.59 6.24
N SER A 245 -10.21 -2.62 6.36
CA SER A 245 -10.01 -1.47 7.26
C SER A 245 -9.91 -1.86 8.73
N GLU A 246 -10.54 -2.96 9.13
CA GLU A 246 -10.44 -3.51 10.49
C GLU A 246 -9.07 -4.14 10.80
N LEU A 247 -8.30 -4.48 9.77
CA LEU A 247 -6.98 -5.12 9.89
C LEU A 247 -5.82 -4.14 9.72
N ILE A 248 -6.07 -2.94 9.18
CA ILE A 248 -5.01 -1.94 8.99
C ILE A 248 -4.57 -1.41 10.35
N PRO A 249 -3.26 -1.46 10.67
CA PRO A 249 -2.74 -0.93 11.90
C PRO A 249 -3.10 0.55 12.06
N THR A 250 -3.53 0.97 13.23
CA THR A 250 -3.68 2.39 13.53
C THR A 250 -2.30 3.05 13.62
N LEU A 251 -2.20 4.34 13.34
CA LEU A 251 -0.94 5.10 13.44
C LEU A 251 -0.24 4.92 14.80
N ASP A 252 -1.02 4.73 15.87
CA ASP A 252 -0.50 4.52 17.23
C ASP A 252 0.23 3.17 17.40
N SER A 253 -0.16 2.13 16.66
CA SER A 253 0.49 0.81 16.74
C SER A 253 1.82 0.77 15.99
N LEU A 254 2.01 1.64 14.99
CA LEU A 254 3.25 1.73 14.20
C LEU A 254 4.31 2.64 14.85
N ALA A 255 3.92 3.47 15.82
CA ALA A 255 4.82 4.35 16.57
C ALA A 255 5.55 3.67 17.74
N LEU A 256 5.19 2.42 18.08
CA LEU A 256 5.71 1.72 19.27
C LEU A 256 6.87 0.75 18.97
N ASP A 257 7.21 0.54 17.69
CA ASP A 257 8.28 -0.38 17.27
C ASP A 257 9.55 0.36 16.77
N GLY A 258 9.71 1.65 17.14
CA GLY A 258 10.85 2.51 16.78
C GLY A 258 11.81 2.79 17.94
#